data_43b73a812e061b877da0b675554b1717
#
_entry.id   43b73a812e061b877da0b675554b1717
#
_cell.length_a   1.000
_cell.length_b   1.000
_cell.length_c   1.000
_cell.angle_alpha   90.00
_cell.angle_beta   90.00
_cell.angle_gamma   90.00
#
_symmetry.space_group_name_H-M   'P 1'
#
loop_
_entity.id
_entity.type
_entity.pdbx_description
1 polymer ?
#
loop_
_entity_poly.entity_id
_entity_poly.type
_entity_poly.pdbx_seq_one_letter_code
_entity_poly.pdbx_strand_id
1 'polypeptide(L)'
;MKNFLAHHLKEKTFRRSKIDFAMNTYNLTDRCPVEVFKKDIPEGKLVEYLMSSAYLPFFKFEKIIDNKYYIDGGVYSDCPVDMLIDAGYDEIYVIKAFKKRIRYKHKKGIKIHIIGPRENLGSIMSFTQEGAKFKMKLGYYDTLKYLYNLDGNKYYFKNYSEEYYTKLFDKRVYKKIIKEYDKGILPKTDKEFILRTIEKICKEFKIERFRIYKLPYLLTRLKNKITNNKESKYYYFIKNIKIEFE
;
A
#
# COMPACT_ATOMS: atom_id res chain seq x y z
N MET A 1 12.80 23.37 4.04
CA MET A 1 11.77 23.00 3.05
C MET A 1 11.54 24.10 2.01
N LYS A 2 11.26 25.36 2.39
CA LYS A 2 11.01 26.47 1.47
C LYS A 2 12.11 26.62 0.39
N ASN A 3 13.38 26.73 0.78
CA ASN A 3 14.49 26.88 -0.17
C ASN A 3 14.65 25.66 -1.09
N PHE A 4 14.40 24.46 -0.60
CA PHE A 4 14.42 23.24 -1.41
C PHE A 4 13.33 23.27 -2.48
N LEU A 5 12.09 23.58 -2.09
CA LEU A 5 10.97 23.69 -3.03
C LEU A 5 11.21 24.80 -4.05
N ALA A 6 11.63 25.99 -3.61
CA ALA A 6 11.91 27.12 -4.49
C ALA A 6 13.01 26.81 -5.52
N HIS A 7 14.03 26.03 -5.15
CA HIS A 7 15.11 25.65 -6.06
C HIS A 7 14.70 24.58 -7.08
N HIS A 8 13.87 23.60 -6.68
CA HIS A 8 13.55 22.42 -7.51
C HIS A 8 12.23 22.58 -8.28
N LEU A 9 11.30 23.41 -7.81
CA LEU A 9 10.02 23.64 -8.47
C LEU A 9 10.10 24.74 -9.52
N LYS A 10 9.83 24.36 -10.76
CA LYS A 10 9.67 25.31 -11.88
C LYS A 10 8.19 25.63 -12.06
N GLU A 11 7.69 26.67 -11.39
CA GLU A 11 6.27 27.03 -11.41
C GLU A 11 5.70 27.18 -12.82
N LYS A 12 6.44 27.78 -13.77
CA LYS A 12 6.02 27.88 -15.18
C LYS A 12 5.76 26.52 -15.81
N THR A 13 6.60 25.52 -15.51
CA THR A 13 6.41 24.13 -16.00
C THR A 13 5.19 23.48 -15.36
N PHE A 14 5.01 23.66 -14.05
CA PHE A 14 3.86 23.18 -13.30
C PHE A 14 2.55 23.73 -13.90
N ARG A 15 2.48 25.03 -14.15
CA ARG A 15 1.28 25.67 -14.71
C ARG A 15 0.97 25.24 -16.14
N ARG A 16 1.97 24.97 -16.97
CA ARG A 16 1.80 24.47 -18.35
C ARG A 16 1.40 23.00 -18.43
N SER A 17 1.53 22.23 -17.35
CA SER A 17 1.14 20.81 -17.32
C SER A 17 -0.34 20.66 -17.66
N LYS A 18 -0.67 19.67 -18.50
CA LYS A 18 -2.06 19.28 -18.77
C LYS A 18 -2.69 18.53 -17.60
N ILE A 19 -1.86 17.97 -16.70
CA ILE A 19 -2.32 17.31 -15.49
C ILE A 19 -2.75 18.40 -14.51
N ASP A 20 -3.98 18.28 -14.01
CA ASP A 20 -4.44 19.16 -12.95
C ASP A 20 -3.80 18.80 -11.61
N PHE A 21 -3.88 19.69 -10.66
CA PHE A 21 -3.33 19.53 -9.33
C PHE A 21 -4.29 20.14 -8.32
N ALA A 22 -4.47 19.47 -7.20
CA ALA A 22 -5.25 19.96 -6.09
C ALA A 22 -4.57 19.61 -4.77
N MET A 23 -4.81 20.40 -3.74
CA MET A 23 -4.29 20.17 -2.40
C MET A 23 -5.25 20.72 -1.35
N ASN A 24 -5.14 20.21 -0.14
CA ASN A 24 -5.82 20.74 1.02
C ASN A 24 -4.82 21.20 2.09
N THR A 25 -5.25 22.17 2.88
CA THR A 25 -4.56 22.65 4.07
C THR A 25 -5.61 23.13 5.08
N TYR A 26 -5.23 23.39 6.31
CA TYR A 26 -6.14 23.98 7.30
C TYR A 26 -5.62 25.35 7.73
N ASN A 27 -6.43 26.39 7.54
CA ASN A 27 -6.12 27.73 7.98
C ASN A 27 -6.45 27.86 9.47
N LEU A 28 -5.42 27.96 10.31
CA LEU A 28 -5.55 28.08 11.76
C LEU A 28 -6.07 29.44 12.18
N THR A 29 -5.74 30.50 11.42
CA THR A 29 -6.17 31.87 11.74
C THR A 29 -7.68 32.02 11.55
N ASP A 30 -8.20 31.56 10.43
CA ASP A 30 -9.63 31.67 10.09
C ASP A 30 -10.42 30.41 10.53
N ARG A 31 -9.75 29.37 11.06
CA ARG A 31 -10.31 28.12 11.55
C ARG A 31 -11.15 27.38 10.51
N CYS A 32 -10.67 27.32 9.28
CA CYS A 32 -11.38 26.64 8.18
C CYS A 32 -10.45 25.78 7.32
N PRO A 33 -10.98 24.69 6.73
CA PRO A 33 -10.27 23.95 5.71
C PRO A 33 -10.14 24.81 4.44
N VAL A 34 -9.03 24.62 3.74
CA VAL A 34 -8.75 25.30 2.47
C VAL A 34 -8.41 24.24 1.45
N GLU A 35 -9.25 24.09 0.45
CA GLU A 35 -9.09 23.19 -0.68
C GLU A 35 -8.88 24.03 -1.94
N VAL A 36 -7.78 23.82 -2.66
CA VAL A 36 -7.43 24.60 -3.83
C VAL A 36 -7.00 23.71 -4.99
N PHE A 37 -7.46 24.08 -6.17
CA PHE A 37 -6.96 23.51 -7.43
C PHE A 37 -5.84 24.37 -8.01
N LYS A 38 -5.09 23.81 -8.94
CA LYS A 38 -3.97 24.50 -9.60
C LYS A 38 -4.34 25.90 -10.12
N LYS A 39 -5.54 26.04 -10.69
CA LYS A 39 -6.06 27.31 -11.23
C LYS A 39 -6.27 28.38 -10.16
N ASP A 40 -6.54 27.97 -8.92
CA ASP A 40 -6.87 28.86 -7.81
C ASP A 40 -5.62 29.30 -7.01
N ILE A 41 -4.44 28.72 -7.31
CA ILE A 41 -3.18 29.12 -6.71
C ILE A 41 -2.65 30.38 -7.43
N PRO A 42 -2.51 31.53 -6.74
CA PRO A 42 -1.96 32.74 -7.35
C PRO A 42 -0.55 32.53 -7.90
N GLU A 43 -0.20 33.26 -8.97
CA GLU A 43 1.14 33.18 -9.57
C GLU A 43 2.21 33.59 -8.55
N GLY A 44 3.32 32.86 -8.49
CA GLY A 44 4.39 33.07 -7.52
C GLY A 44 4.13 32.51 -6.12
N LYS A 45 2.94 31.96 -5.83
CA LYS A 45 2.54 31.45 -4.50
C LYS A 45 2.60 29.94 -4.36
N LEU A 46 2.95 29.20 -5.41
CA LEU A 46 2.96 27.73 -5.41
C LEU A 46 3.74 27.13 -4.23
N VAL A 47 4.92 27.66 -3.93
CA VAL A 47 5.77 27.17 -2.83
C VAL A 47 5.09 27.37 -1.47
N GLU A 48 4.44 28.50 -1.26
CA GLU A 48 3.74 28.81 0.00
C GLU A 48 2.55 27.86 0.19
N TYR A 49 1.76 27.60 -0.85
CA TYR A 49 0.66 26.66 -0.80
C TYR A 49 1.13 25.22 -0.53
N LEU A 50 2.17 24.75 -1.21
CA LEU A 50 2.74 23.41 -0.96
C LEU A 50 3.31 23.29 0.46
N MET A 51 3.93 24.36 0.96
CA MET A 51 4.39 24.38 2.35
C MET A 51 3.23 24.30 3.32
N SER A 52 2.13 25.02 3.11
CA SER A 52 0.99 25.02 4.00
C SER A 52 0.33 23.65 4.10
N SER A 53 0.28 22.89 2.99
CA SER A 53 -0.29 21.54 2.93
C SER A 53 0.54 20.47 3.65
N ALA A 54 1.81 20.73 3.90
CA ALA A 54 2.72 19.80 4.57
C ALA A 54 3.32 20.39 5.87
N TYR A 55 2.72 21.45 6.39
CA TYR A 55 3.27 22.17 7.53
C TYR A 55 2.90 21.52 8.86
N LEU A 56 3.90 21.04 9.56
CA LEU A 56 3.76 20.52 10.91
C LEU A 56 4.36 21.51 11.92
N PRO A 57 3.57 22.13 12.80
CA PRO A 57 4.01 23.21 13.68
C PRO A 57 4.94 22.75 14.83
N PHE A 58 5.30 21.45 14.87
CA PHE A 58 6.23 20.92 15.88
C PHE A 58 7.65 21.48 15.83
N PHE A 59 8.06 22.00 14.65
CA PHE A 59 9.43 22.50 14.44
C PHE A 59 9.51 24.03 14.47
N LYS A 60 8.50 24.70 13.98
CA LYS A 60 8.43 26.15 13.92
C LYS A 60 6.98 26.57 13.71
N PHE A 61 6.59 27.68 14.33
CA PHE A 61 5.26 28.26 14.13
C PHE A 61 5.45 29.59 13.37
N GLU A 62 5.08 29.59 12.08
CA GLU A 62 5.26 30.78 11.23
C GLU A 62 4.06 31.00 10.31
N LYS A 63 3.86 32.22 9.89
CA LYS A 63 2.85 32.61 8.91
C LYS A 63 3.31 32.24 7.52
N ILE A 64 2.45 31.62 6.70
CA ILE A 64 2.83 31.04 5.42
C ILE A 64 2.19 31.78 4.24
N ILE A 65 0.86 31.89 4.19
CA ILE A 65 0.11 32.54 3.11
C ILE A 65 -0.57 33.77 3.68
N ASP A 66 -0.42 34.91 3.08
CA ASP A 66 -1.10 36.18 3.38
C ASP A 66 -1.08 36.52 4.88
N ASN A 67 0.08 36.35 5.51
CA ASN A 67 0.29 36.63 6.93
C ASN A 67 -0.57 35.79 7.89
N LYS A 68 -1.07 34.62 7.46
CA LYS A 68 -1.91 33.69 8.24
C LYS A 68 -1.15 32.39 8.55
N TYR A 69 -1.60 31.71 9.62
CA TYR A 69 -1.07 30.42 10.07
C TYR A 69 -1.84 29.27 9.41
N TYR A 70 -1.10 28.28 8.95
CA TYR A 70 -1.64 27.06 8.33
C TYR A 70 -1.01 25.83 8.93
N ILE A 71 -1.71 24.70 8.83
CA ILE A 71 -1.19 23.36 9.15
C ILE A 71 -1.56 22.37 8.05
N ASP A 72 -0.85 21.23 8.06
CA ASP A 72 -1.09 20.11 7.16
C ASP A 72 -2.58 19.78 7.05
N GLY A 73 -3.07 19.67 5.82
CA GLY A 73 -4.46 19.34 5.53
C GLY A 73 -4.91 18.00 6.08
N GLY A 74 -3.97 17.09 6.36
CA GLY A 74 -4.24 15.80 6.98
C GLY A 74 -4.86 15.88 8.39
N VAL A 75 -4.76 17.03 9.05
CA VAL A 75 -5.46 17.29 10.32
C VAL A 75 -6.98 17.33 10.11
N TYR A 76 -7.41 17.85 8.98
CA TYR A 76 -8.83 17.91 8.60
C TYR A 76 -9.23 16.70 7.75
N SER A 77 -8.53 16.43 6.67
CA SER A 77 -8.75 15.31 5.78
C SER A 77 -7.42 14.77 5.24
N ASP A 78 -7.04 13.57 5.70
CA ASP A 78 -5.83 12.87 5.29
C ASP A 78 -5.92 12.27 3.87
N CYS A 79 -7.14 12.18 3.33
CA CYS A 79 -7.41 11.75 1.95
C CYS A 79 -8.62 12.55 1.44
N PRO A 80 -8.43 13.70 0.78
CA PRO A 80 -9.53 14.59 0.38
C PRO A 80 -10.26 14.08 -0.88
N VAL A 81 -10.88 12.90 -0.77
CA VAL A 81 -11.60 12.24 -1.87
C VAL A 81 -12.81 13.07 -2.31
N ASP A 82 -13.51 13.68 -1.34
CA ASP A 82 -14.70 14.48 -1.59
C ASP A 82 -14.41 15.66 -2.52
N MET A 83 -13.24 16.27 -2.39
CA MET A 83 -12.78 17.34 -3.27
C MET A 83 -12.75 16.91 -4.74
N LEU A 84 -12.32 15.68 -5.03
CA LEU A 84 -12.30 15.14 -6.40
C LEU A 84 -13.70 14.74 -6.87
N ILE A 85 -14.54 14.19 -5.97
CA ILE A 85 -15.93 13.87 -6.25
C ILE A 85 -16.70 15.15 -6.64
N ASP A 86 -16.52 16.21 -5.87
CA ASP A 86 -17.19 17.50 -6.10
C ASP A 86 -16.66 18.19 -7.37
N ALA A 87 -15.40 17.92 -7.76
CA ALA A 87 -14.84 18.36 -9.04
C ALA A 87 -15.31 17.54 -10.25
N GLY A 88 -16.08 16.46 -10.05
CA GLY A 88 -16.70 15.68 -11.12
C GLY A 88 -15.88 14.51 -11.63
N TYR A 89 -14.83 14.09 -10.91
CA TYR A 89 -14.08 12.87 -11.26
C TYR A 89 -14.92 11.62 -10.93
N ASP A 90 -14.97 10.68 -11.85
CA ASP A 90 -15.77 9.45 -11.77
C ASP A 90 -14.92 8.19 -11.47
N GLU A 91 -13.60 8.28 -11.65
CA GLU A 91 -12.66 7.22 -11.26
C GLU A 91 -11.51 7.80 -10.45
N ILE A 92 -11.39 7.38 -9.19
CA ILE A 92 -10.46 7.97 -8.22
C ILE A 92 -9.58 6.87 -7.61
N TYR A 93 -8.26 7.03 -7.72
CA TYR A 93 -7.28 6.17 -7.07
C TYR A 93 -6.75 6.84 -5.81
N VAL A 94 -7.01 6.23 -4.67
CA VAL A 94 -6.59 6.73 -3.35
C VAL A 94 -5.41 5.91 -2.86
N ILE A 95 -4.24 6.54 -2.77
CA ILE A 95 -3.02 5.92 -2.25
C ILE A 95 -2.81 6.41 -0.81
N LYS A 96 -2.82 5.49 0.16
CA LYS A 96 -2.68 5.81 1.59
C LYS A 96 -1.36 5.34 2.17
N ALA A 97 -0.84 6.13 3.12
CA ALA A 97 0.30 5.74 3.94
C ALA A 97 -0.08 4.98 5.22
N PHE A 98 -1.38 4.96 5.58
CA PHE A 98 -1.87 4.36 6.82
C PHE A 98 -3.02 3.39 6.58
N LYS A 99 -3.22 2.45 7.52
CA LYS A 99 -4.34 1.50 7.48
C LYS A 99 -5.69 2.09 7.89
N LYS A 100 -5.74 3.34 8.33
CA LYS A 100 -6.96 4.02 8.76
C LYS A 100 -8.04 3.97 7.67
N ARG A 101 -9.30 3.77 8.04
CA ARG A 101 -10.44 3.82 7.12
C ARG A 101 -10.61 5.25 6.61
N ILE A 102 -10.82 5.39 5.30
CA ILE A 102 -11.16 6.68 4.67
C ILE A 102 -12.67 6.86 4.75
N ARG A 103 -13.10 8.09 5.02
CA ARG A 103 -14.49 8.51 4.92
C ARG A 103 -14.62 9.43 3.72
N TYR A 104 -15.63 9.23 2.91
CA TYR A 104 -15.97 10.06 1.75
C TYR A 104 -17.46 9.96 1.45
N LYS A 105 -17.98 10.93 0.68
CA LYS A 105 -19.36 10.96 0.20
C LYS A 105 -19.59 9.82 -0.78
N HIS A 106 -20.61 9.00 -0.56
CA HIS A 106 -21.00 7.99 -1.53
C HIS A 106 -21.85 8.63 -2.62
N LYS A 107 -21.36 8.63 -3.85
CA LYS A 107 -22.08 9.12 -5.03
C LYS A 107 -22.17 8.00 -6.08
N LYS A 108 -23.38 7.75 -6.60
CA LYS A 108 -23.62 6.70 -7.60
C LYS A 108 -22.79 6.97 -8.88
N GLY A 109 -22.19 5.93 -9.42
CA GLY A 109 -21.41 6.01 -10.66
C GLY A 109 -19.93 6.29 -10.47
N ILE A 110 -19.47 6.62 -9.25
CA ILE A 110 -18.05 6.87 -8.98
C ILE A 110 -17.34 5.57 -8.57
N LYS A 111 -16.19 5.30 -9.20
CA LYS A 111 -15.30 4.18 -8.88
C LYS A 111 -14.15 4.69 -8.01
N ILE A 112 -14.03 4.16 -6.80
CA ILE A 112 -12.95 4.52 -5.88
C ILE A 112 -12.06 3.31 -5.61
N HIS A 113 -10.80 3.42 -5.99
CA HIS A 113 -9.76 2.42 -5.84
C HIS A 113 -8.87 2.78 -4.65
N ILE A 114 -8.89 1.96 -3.59
CA ILE A 114 -8.11 2.25 -2.38
C ILE A 114 -6.89 1.34 -2.33
N ILE A 115 -5.71 1.93 -2.48
CA ILE A 115 -4.41 1.25 -2.37
C ILE A 115 -3.76 1.70 -1.06
N GLY A 116 -3.56 0.78 -0.14
CA GLY A 116 -2.97 1.08 1.16
C GLY A 116 -1.94 0.04 1.60
N PRO A 117 -1.10 0.36 2.57
CA PRO A 117 -0.05 -0.54 3.02
C PRO A 117 -0.67 -1.75 3.72
N ARG A 118 -0.18 -2.92 3.37
CA ARG A 118 -0.61 -4.19 3.99
C ARG A 118 0.04 -4.40 5.35
N GLU A 119 1.15 -3.74 5.59
CA GLU A 119 1.89 -3.75 6.85
C GLU A 119 1.91 -2.37 7.49
N ASN A 120 2.26 -2.35 8.77
CA ASN A 120 2.52 -1.09 9.46
C ASN A 120 3.85 -0.52 8.93
N LEU A 121 3.81 0.70 8.43
CA LEU A 121 4.99 1.41 7.94
C LEU A 121 5.87 2.01 9.05
N GLY A 122 5.48 1.82 10.32
CA GLY A 122 6.18 2.39 11.46
C GLY A 122 5.89 3.88 11.66
N SER A 123 6.75 4.55 12.40
CA SER A 123 6.61 5.98 12.69
C SER A 123 6.81 6.85 11.44
N ILE A 124 5.98 7.89 11.33
CA ILE A 124 6.12 8.94 10.30
C ILE A 124 7.47 9.65 10.44
N MET A 125 7.98 9.76 11.66
CA MET A 125 9.23 10.46 11.96
C MET A 125 10.49 9.59 11.76
N SER A 126 10.34 8.36 11.27
CA SER A 126 11.49 7.48 10.99
C SER A 126 12.01 7.72 9.57
N PHE A 127 13.13 8.43 9.46
CA PHE A 127 13.77 8.84 8.20
C PHE A 127 15.09 8.07 7.94
N THR A 128 15.11 6.75 8.16
CA THR A 128 16.28 5.94 7.79
C THR A 128 16.28 5.58 6.30
N GLN A 129 17.46 5.51 5.67
CA GLN A 129 17.58 5.19 4.25
C GLN A 129 17.05 3.77 3.95
N GLU A 130 17.37 2.80 4.81
CA GLU A 130 16.89 1.42 4.67
C GLU A 130 15.38 1.34 4.82
N GLY A 131 14.83 2.05 5.82
CA GLY A 131 13.39 2.15 6.05
C GLY A 131 12.66 2.78 4.86
N ALA A 132 13.21 3.83 4.27
CA ALA A 132 12.66 4.47 3.07
C ALA A 132 12.66 3.51 1.87
N LYS A 133 13.81 2.84 1.58
CA LYS A 133 13.91 1.84 0.50
C LYS A 133 12.93 0.69 0.68
N PHE A 134 12.75 0.21 1.91
CA PHE A 134 11.80 -0.84 2.23
C PHE A 134 10.35 -0.38 1.98
N LYS A 135 9.98 0.80 2.47
CA LYS A 135 8.63 1.38 2.30
C LYS A 135 8.31 1.62 0.81
N MET A 136 9.27 2.10 0.03
CA MET A 136 9.12 2.27 -1.42
C MET A 136 8.86 0.93 -2.13
N LYS A 137 9.65 -0.11 -1.84
CA LYS A 137 9.42 -1.45 -2.39
C LYS A 137 8.05 -2.00 -1.97
N LEU A 138 7.68 -1.83 -0.71
CA LEU A 138 6.38 -2.28 -0.21
C LEU A 138 5.23 -1.61 -0.96
N GLY A 139 5.24 -0.27 -1.06
CA GLY A 139 4.23 0.49 -1.80
C GLY A 139 4.13 0.07 -3.27
N TYR A 140 5.27 -0.13 -3.93
CA TYR A 140 5.32 -0.61 -5.31
C TYR A 140 4.63 -1.98 -5.47
N TYR A 141 5.00 -2.96 -4.64
CA TYR A 141 4.44 -4.30 -4.74
C TYR A 141 2.99 -4.38 -4.24
N ASP A 142 2.58 -3.58 -3.26
CA ASP A 142 1.19 -3.49 -2.83
C ASP A 142 0.30 -2.89 -3.93
N THR A 143 0.82 -1.92 -4.69
CA THR A 143 0.16 -1.38 -5.88
C THR A 143 0.03 -2.43 -6.98
N LEU A 144 1.12 -3.15 -7.31
CA LEU A 144 1.06 -4.26 -8.29
C LEU A 144 0.06 -5.34 -7.86
N LYS A 145 0.02 -5.65 -6.56
CA LYS A 145 -0.95 -6.60 -6.04
C LYS A 145 -2.38 -6.15 -6.27
N TYR A 146 -2.67 -4.89 -6.06
CA TYR A 146 -3.99 -4.32 -6.33
C TYR A 146 -4.33 -4.39 -7.82
N LEU A 147 -3.43 -3.87 -8.68
CA LEU A 147 -3.67 -3.77 -10.13
C LEU A 147 -3.76 -5.12 -10.83
N TYR A 148 -2.96 -6.10 -10.41
CA TYR A 148 -2.92 -7.44 -11.03
C TYR A 148 -3.65 -8.50 -10.21
N ASN A 149 -4.40 -8.09 -9.17
CA ASN A 149 -5.13 -9.01 -8.29
C ASN A 149 -4.27 -10.18 -7.79
N LEU A 150 -3.04 -9.89 -7.31
CA LEU A 150 -2.13 -10.93 -6.89
C LEU A 150 -2.55 -11.56 -5.56
N ASP A 151 -2.26 -12.84 -5.38
CA ASP A 151 -2.42 -13.59 -4.15
C ASP A 151 -1.33 -13.29 -3.11
N GLY A 152 -1.49 -13.82 -1.90
CA GLY A 152 -0.56 -13.72 -0.78
C GLY A 152 -0.83 -12.54 0.15
N ASN A 153 -0.16 -12.52 1.31
CA ASN A 153 -0.27 -11.46 2.31
C ASN A 153 1.03 -10.67 2.47
N LYS A 154 2.15 -11.36 2.70
CA LYS A 154 3.49 -10.77 2.81
C LYS A 154 4.33 -10.96 1.56
N TYR A 155 4.01 -11.98 0.78
CA TYR A 155 4.60 -12.30 -0.50
C TYR A 155 3.59 -12.01 -1.61
N TYR A 156 4.02 -12.07 -2.85
CA TYR A 156 3.22 -11.74 -4.01
C TYR A 156 3.24 -12.91 -4.98
N PHE A 157 2.09 -13.54 -5.17
CA PHE A 157 1.91 -14.68 -6.05
C PHE A 157 0.96 -14.31 -7.18
N LYS A 158 1.14 -14.90 -8.36
CA LYS A 158 0.09 -14.83 -9.37
C LYS A 158 -1.20 -15.39 -8.79
N ASN A 159 -2.32 -14.82 -9.21
CA ASN A 159 -3.63 -15.29 -8.75
C ASN A 159 -3.95 -16.63 -9.39
N TYR A 160 -4.40 -17.58 -8.55
CA TYR A 160 -4.96 -18.85 -8.96
C TYR A 160 -6.34 -19.03 -8.33
N SER A 161 -7.18 -19.86 -8.97
CA SER A 161 -8.53 -20.16 -8.46
C SER A 161 -8.50 -20.91 -7.12
N GLU A 162 -9.59 -20.87 -6.38
CA GLU A 162 -9.73 -21.69 -5.15
C GLU A 162 -9.54 -23.18 -5.46
N GLU A 163 -10.06 -23.63 -6.62
CA GLU A 163 -9.93 -25.01 -7.08
C GLU A 163 -8.47 -25.43 -7.30
N TYR A 164 -7.61 -24.55 -7.83
CA TYR A 164 -6.18 -24.82 -7.95
C TYR A 164 -5.56 -25.18 -6.60
N TYR A 165 -5.87 -24.40 -5.56
CA TYR A 165 -5.33 -24.63 -4.22
C TYR A 165 -5.85 -25.93 -3.60
N THR A 166 -7.12 -26.29 -3.78
CA THR A 166 -7.68 -27.54 -3.26
C THR A 166 -7.07 -28.77 -3.94
N LYS A 167 -6.67 -28.68 -5.21
CA LYS A 167 -5.99 -29.77 -5.95
C LYS A 167 -4.53 -29.99 -5.52
N LEU A 168 -3.91 -29.03 -4.83
CA LEU A 168 -2.51 -29.17 -4.40
C LEU A 168 -2.28 -30.34 -3.43
N PHE A 169 -3.34 -30.90 -2.84
CA PHE A 169 -3.23 -32.01 -1.88
C PHE A 169 -4.32 -33.04 -2.09
N ASP A 170 -4.01 -34.30 -1.78
CA ASP A 170 -5.05 -35.31 -1.62
C ASP A 170 -5.93 -35.01 -0.38
N LYS A 171 -7.24 -35.25 -0.47
CA LYS A 171 -8.20 -34.93 0.60
C LYS A 171 -7.81 -35.49 1.98
N ARG A 172 -7.28 -36.73 2.04
CA ARG A 172 -6.83 -37.36 3.29
C ARG A 172 -5.59 -36.67 3.87
N VAL A 173 -4.64 -36.34 3.00
CA VAL A 173 -3.40 -35.62 3.37
C VAL A 173 -3.72 -34.24 3.84
N TYR A 174 -4.60 -33.53 3.14
CA TYR A 174 -5.01 -32.17 3.47
C TYR A 174 -5.64 -32.05 4.87
N LYS A 175 -6.52 -33.00 5.24
CA LYS A 175 -7.09 -33.04 6.60
C LYS A 175 -6.01 -33.16 7.70
N LYS A 176 -4.95 -33.95 7.47
CA LYS A 176 -3.81 -34.05 8.40
C LYS A 176 -3.02 -32.73 8.45
N ILE A 177 -2.79 -32.12 7.29
CA ILE A 177 -2.08 -30.84 7.18
C ILE A 177 -2.81 -29.75 7.96
N ILE A 178 -4.12 -29.61 7.79
CA ILE A 178 -4.91 -28.64 8.57
C ILE A 178 -4.72 -28.87 10.06
N LYS A 179 -4.89 -30.08 10.53
CA LYS A 179 -4.76 -30.43 11.95
C LYS A 179 -3.38 -30.11 12.53
N GLU A 180 -2.33 -30.27 11.73
CA GLU A 180 -0.94 -30.05 12.16
C GLU A 180 -0.52 -28.58 12.13
N TYR A 181 -0.92 -27.84 11.10
CA TYR A 181 -0.40 -26.48 10.83
C TYR A 181 -1.38 -25.36 11.18
N ASP A 182 -2.65 -25.65 11.41
CA ASP A 182 -3.64 -24.63 11.80
C ASP A 182 -3.61 -24.43 13.33
N LYS A 183 -2.64 -23.63 13.77
CA LYS A 183 -2.50 -23.19 15.16
C LYS A 183 -2.83 -21.71 15.28
N GLY A 184 -4.12 -21.33 15.12
CA GLY A 184 -4.49 -19.92 15.23
C GLY A 184 -5.89 -19.60 14.75
N ILE A 185 -6.10 -18.36 14.27
CA ILE A 185 -7.37 -17.92 13.69
C ILE A 185 -7.65 -18.77 12.46
N LEU A 186 -8.74 -19.53 12.50
CA LEU A 186 -9.19 -20.35 11.39
C LEU A 186 -9.23 -19.57 10.09
N PRO A 187 -8.55 -20.04 9.04
CA PRO A 187 -8.63 -19.42 7.72
C PRO A 187 -10.06 -19.57 7.19
N LYS A 188 -10.52 -18.58 6.45
CA LYS A 188 -11.88 -18.59 5.88
C LYS A 188 -12.01 -19.57 4.71
N THR A 189 -10.90 -19.83 4.00
CA THR A 189 -10.87 -20.72 2.83
C THR A 189 -9.59 -21.56 2.81
N ASP A 190 -9.61 -22.64 2.02
CA ASP A 190 -8.44 -23.49 1.78
C ASP A 190 -7.29 -22.71 1.13
N LYS A 191 -7.61 -21.85 0.19
CA LYS A 191 -6.65 -20.94 -0.44
C LYS A 191 -5.92 -20.08 0.59
N GLU A 192 -6.66 -19.46 1.51
CA GLU A 192 -6.07 -18.62 2.55
C GLU A 192 -5.12 -19.40 3.46
N PHE A 193 -5.53 -20.61 3.87
CA PHE A 193 -4.71 -21.50 4.71
C PHE A 193 -3.40 -21.89 4.01
N ILE A 194 -3.52 -22.37 2.77
CA ILE A 194 -2.37 -22.82 1.98
C ILE A 194 -1.40 -21.68 1.72
N LEU A 195 -1.90 -20.50 1.31
CA LEU A 195 -1.08 -19.32 1.08
C LEU A 195 -0.35 -18.87 2.34
N ARG A 196 -1.03 -18.79 3.49
CA ARG A 196 -0.41 -18.45 4.78
C ARG A 196 0.71 -19.43 5.14
N THR A 197 0.50 -20.72 4.86
CA THR A 197 1.51 -21.73 5.16
C THR A 197 2.70 -21.61 4.21
N ILE A 198 2.48 -21.42 2.91
CA ILE A 198 3.55 -21.17 1.93
C ILE A 198 4.36 -19.93 2.32
N GLU A 199 3.72 -18.86 2.76
CA GLU A 199 4.43 -17.63 3.20
C GLU A 199 5.29 -17.87 4.44
N LYS A 200 4.84 -18.67 5.40
CA LYS A 200 5.65 -19.07 6.56
C LYS A 200 6.88 -19.87 6.13
N ILE A 201 6.71 -20.77 5.16
CA ILE A 201 7.81 -21.56 4.57
C ILE A 201 8.78 -20.64 3.83
N CYS A 202 8.28 -19.72 3.00
CA CYS A 202 9.10 -18.74 2.31
C CYS A 202 9.96 -17.91 3.28
N LYS A 203 9.40 -17.52 4.42
CA LYS A 203 10.12 -16.81 5.47
C LYS A 203 11.22 -17.69 6.10
N GLU A 204 10.93 -18.94 6.44
CA GLU A 204 11.89 -19.88 7.01
C GLU A 204 13.09 -20.11 6.08
N PHE A 205 12.81 -20.32 4.79
CA PHE A 205 13.84 -20.55 3.78
C PHE A 205 14.44 -19.26 3.19
N LYS A 206 14.18 -18.10 3.79
CA LYS A 206 14.70 -16.77 3.38
C LYS A 206 14.49 -16.51 1.89
N ILE A 207 13.30 -16.85 1.37
CA ILE A 207 12.92 -16.52 0.00
C ILE A 207 12.77 -15.01 -0.11
N GLU A 208 13.26 -14.43 -1.20
CA GLU A 208 13.13 -12.99 -1.45
C GLU A 208 11.65 -12.59 -1.45
N ARG A 209 11.32 -11.53 -0.73
CA ARG A 209 9.94 -11.12 -0.54
C ARG A 209 9.41 -10.29 -1.71
N PHE A 210 10.19 -9.34 -2.17
CA PHE A 210 9.79 -8.37 -3.19
C PHE A 210 10.01 -8.93 -4.59
N ARG A 211 9.17 -9.90 -4.96
CA ARG A 211 9.12 -10.54 -6.26
C ARG A 211 7.74 -11.16 -6.47
N ILE A 212 7.24 -11.15 -7.70
CA ILE A 212 6.00 -11.86 -8.07
C ILE A 212 6.36 -13.29 -8.45
N TYR A 213 5.78 -14.26 -7.76
CA TYR A 213 6.03 -15.68 -7.97
C TYR A 213 4.88 -16.36 -8.70
N LYS A 214 5.22 -17.23 -9.65
CA LYS A 214 4.31 -18.29 -10.10
C LYS A 214 4.44 -19.46 -9.12
N LEU A 215 3.33 -19.90 -8.54
CA LEU A 215 3.34 -20.92 -7.48
C LEU A 215 4.02 -22.23 -7.89
N PRO A 216 3.79 -22.82 -9.07
CA PRO A 216 4.45 -24.08 -9.44
C PRO A 216 5.99 -24.00 -9.34
N TYR A 217 6.58 -22.95 -9.89
CA TYR A 217 8.05 -22.77 -9.83
C TYR A 217 8.56 -22.53 -8.41
N LEU A 218 7.82 -21.76 -7.62
CA LEU A 218 8.20 -21.54 -6.22
C LEU A 218 8.11 -22.82 -5.41
N LEU A 219 7.05 -23.60 -5.58
CA LEU A 219 6.85 -24.86 -4.88
C LEU A 219 7.92 -25.91 -5.24
N THR A 220 8.31 -25.98 -6.52
CA THR A 220 9.45 -26.81 -6.96
C THR A 220 10.74 -26.39 -6.25
N ARG A 221 11.02 -25.09 -6.20
CA ARG A 221 12.19 -24.57 -5.47
C ARG A 221 12.16 -24.90 -3.98
N LEU A 222 10.99 -24.80 -3.35
CA LEU A 222 10.81 -25.15 -1.94
C LEU A 222 10.94 -26.66 -1.70
N LYS A 223 10.43 -27.51 -2.59
CA LYS A 223 10.64 -28.98 -2.52
C LYS A 223 12.12 -29.33 -2.52
N ASN A 224 12.89 -28.76 -3.44
CA ASN A 224 14.33 -29.01 -3.52
C ASN A 224 15.09 -28.57 -2.25
N LYS A 225 14.70 -27.42 -1.68
CA LYS A 225 15.30 -26.95 -0.43
C LYS A 225 14.95 -27.83 0.78
N ILE A 226 13.71 -28.29 0.88
CA ILE A 226 13.25 -29.06 2.02
C ILE A 226 13.72 -30.52 1.99
N THR A 227 14.01 -31.07 0.81
CA THR A 227 14.59 -32.42 0.66
C THR A 227 15.91 -32.52 1.44
N ASN A 228 16.66 -31.41 1.51
CA ASN A 228 17.91 -31.31 2.25
C ASN A 228 17.71 -30.90 3.72
N ASN A 229 16.49 -30.65 4.16
CA ASN A 229 16.16 -30.24 5.54
C ASN A 229 14.91 -30.97 6.05
N LYS A 230 15.05 -32.26 6.35
CA LYS A 230 13.95 -33.12 6.83
C LYS A 230 13.46 -32.74 8.23
N GLU A 231 14.23 -32.00 9.00
CA GLU A 231 13.88 -31.52 10.34
C GLU A 231 12.94 -30.31 10.32
N SER A 232 12.76 -29.65 9.15
CA SER A 232 11.82 -28.55 9.03
C SER A 232 10.41 -29.01 9.41
N LYS A 233 9.78 -28.23 10.27
CA LYS A 233 8.37 -28.46 10.65
C LYS A 233 7.40 -28.42 9.47
N TYR A 234 7.80 -27.89 8.32
CA TYR A 234 7.00 -27.86 7.10
C TYR A 234 7.33 -28.99 6.11
N TYR A 235 8.21 -29.93 6.51
CA TYR A 235 8.60 -31.04 5.64
C TYR A 235 7.39 -31.83 5.14
N TYR A 236 6.47 -32.19 6.03
CA TYR A 236 5.27 -32.93 5.66
C TYR A 236 4.37 -32.17 4.69
N PHE A 237 4.19 -30.86 4.89
CA PHE A 237 3.43 -30.01 3.98
C PHE A 237 4.01 -29.99 2.57
N ILE A 238 5.30 -29.65 2.44
CA ILE A 238 5.95 -29.50 1.12
C ILE A 238 6.16 -30.84 0.41
N LYS A 239 6.47 -31.91 1.14
CA LYS A 239 6.62 -33.25 0.55
C LYS A 239 5.35 -33.71 -0.17
N ASN A 240 4.19 -33.44 0.42
CA ASN A 240 2.91 -33.94 -0.05
C ASN A 240 2.18 -32.99 -1.01
N ILE A 241 2.75 -31.80 -1.29
CA ILE A 241 2.14 -30.87 -2.23
C ILE A 241 2.29 -31.38 -3.67
N LYS A 242 1.20 -31.39 -4.42
CA LYS A 242 1.21 -31.68 -5.85
C LYS A 242 1.59 -30.41 -6.61
N ILE A 243 2.38 -30.52 -7.66
CA ILE A 243 2.78 -29.38 -8.47
C ILE A 243 2.31 -29.66 -9.89
N GLU A 244 1.36 -28.87 -10.33
CA GLU A 244 0.88 -28.85 -11.70
C GLU A 244 1.38 -27.59 -12.37
N PHE A 245 1.94 -27.71 -13.58
CA PHE A 245 2.37 -26.60 -14.40
C PHE A 245 1.25 -26.34 -15.43
N GLU A 246 0.70 -25.14 -15.40
CA GLU A 246 -0.16 -24.61 -16.45
C GLU A 246 0.67 -24.10 -17.63
#